data_7f8f801fb4382bbbca1cb141b92e3395
#
_entry.id   7f8f801fb4382bbbca1cb141b92e3395
#
_cell.length_a   1.000
_cell.length_b   1.000
_cell.length_c   1.000
_cell.angle_alpha   90.00
_cell.angle_beta   90.00
_cell.angle_gamma   90.00
#
_symmetry.space_group_name_H-M   'P 1'
#
loop_
_entity.id
_entity.type
_entity.pdbx_description
1 polymer ?
#
loop_
_entity_poly.entity_id
_entity_poly.type
_entity_poly.pdbx_seq_one_letter_code
_entity_poly.pdbx_strand_id
1 'polypeptide(L)'
;MRPTLRLDRGTLVLREVPEVVACWFTWDARSQNHRAPGASYRPVMEALRSAGVSVVDEAAAFSKLELGFARDVTPYPHQMAALRAWKDAGRRGVVVLPTGAGKTLVAQLALRDTPRSALICVPTLDLLQQWYAGLVAAFPDTNVGVLGGGSHDDTPLLVSTYDSAAIHAETLAGTYAFQIFDECHHLPSDFTRVIAQMGLAPYRLGLSATPKRSDGRERDLDDLIGPVVYSVAPEELAGDTLADYRETIIRVKLSAGEQRRYDDLIRQRNDFLRLQGIRLGSLEGWTEFIRASGSPQGRAAMRAHREAKSLAYGTEGKLRVLEEILANHPSARTLIFTDDNATVYRISREFLIPAITHQTPVKERHAMLEKFRSGDYRILVTSRVLNEGVDVPEASVAVVLSGTATEREHIQRLGRILRKAEGKQAVLYEVITEGTSEERVSQQRRGQWSPGMSAQDIADHYLDLNAPD
;
A
#
# COMPACT_ATOMS: atom_id res chain seq x y z
N MET A 1 -44.15 -16.05 -13.60
CA MET A 1 -43.58 -14.68 -13.43
C MET A 1 -42.11 -14.72 -13.78
N ARG A 2 -41.54 -13.61 -14.28
CA ARG A 2 -40.07 -13.53 -14.41
C ARG A 2 -39.47 -13.33 -13.02
N PRO A 3 -38.45 -14.10 -12.63
CA PRO A 3 -37.79 -13.84 -11.32
C PRO A 3 -37.19 -12.44 -11.29
N THR A 4 -37.28 -11.79 -10.15
CA THR A 4 -36.72 -10.43 -9.93
C THR A 4 -35.52 -10.53 -9.02
N LEU A 5 -34.36 -10.11 -9.53
CA LEU A 5 -33.12 -10.02 -8.78
C LEU A 5 -33.05 -8.65 -8.10
N ARG A 6 -32.87 -8.65 -6.78
CA ARG A 6 -32.79 -7.44 -5.93
C ARG A 6 -31.49 -7.42 -5.16
N LEU A 7 -31.12 -6.24 -4.74
CA LEU A 7 -30.04 -6.02 -3.77
C LEU A 7 -30.64 -5.66 -2.40
N ASP A 8 -30.24 -6.38 -1.39
CA ASP A 8 -30.60 -6.09 0.00
C ASP A 8 -29.38 -6.25 0.91
N ARG A 9 -28.93 -5.13 1.49
CA ARG A 9 -27.78 -5.07 2.42
C ARG A 9 -26.54 -5.79 1.89
N GLY A 10 -26.15 -5.47 0.66
CA GLY A 10 -24.95 -6.04 0.02
C GLY A 10 -25.09 -7.51 -0.42
N THR A 11 -26.30 -8.07 -0.39
CA THR A 11 -26.58 -9.41 -0.89
C THR A 11 -27.61 -9.38 -2.03
N LEU A 12 -27.41 -10.23 -3.00
CA LEU A 12 -28.41 -10.51 -4.04
C LEU A 12 -29.55 -11.34 -3.45
N VAL A 13 -30.78 -11.02 -3.82
CA VAL A 13 -31.99 -11.67 -3.31
C VAL A 13 -32.84 -12.14 -4.49
N LEU A 14 -33.24 -13.41 -4.46
CA LEU A 14 -34.22 -14.02 -5.36
C LEU A 14 -35.24 -14.82 -4.52
N ARG A 15 -36.54 -14.74 -4.90
CA ARG A 15 -37.53 -15.63 -4.31
C ARG A 15 -37.51 -17.01 -4.95
N GLU A 16 -37.53 -17.04 -6.27
CA GLU A 16 -37.47 -18.26 -7.09
C GLU A 16 -36.11 -18.27 -7.78
N VAL A 17 -35.27 -19.22 -7.41
CA VAL A 17 -33.90 -19.33 -7.95
C VAL A 17 -33.93 -20.31 -9.14
N PRO A 18 -33.61 -19.86 -10.38
CA PRO A 18 -33.38 -20.75 -11.49
C PRO A 18 -32.26 -21.75 -11.20
N GLU A 19 -32.45 -23.01 -11.60
CA GLU A 19 -31.49 -24.09 -11.35
C GLU A 19 -30.06 -23.74 -11.77
N VAL A 20 -29.92 -23.03 -12.87
CA VAL A 20 -28.63 -22.61 -13.46
C VAL A 20 -27.80 -21.70 -12.56
N VAL A 21 -28.43 -21.05 -11.60
CA VAL A 21 -27.75 -20.15 -10.65
C VAL A 21 -27.89 -20.60 -9.20
N ALA A 22 -28.48 -21.75 -8.94
CA ALA A 22 -28.75 -22.24 -7.59
C ALA A 22 -27.49 -22.40 -6.73
N CYS A 23 -26.34 -22.72 -7.35
CA CYS A 23 -25.07 -22.91 -6.64
C CYS A 23 -24.54 -21.64 -5.93
N TRP A 24 -24.97 -20.44 -6.35
CA TRP A 24 -24.58 -19.19 -5.69
C TRP A 24 -25.52 -18.78 -4.57
N PHE A 25 -26.74 -19.33 -4.52
CA PHE A 25 -27.78 -18.89 -3.59
C PHE A 25 -27.98 -19.86 -2.44
N THR A 26 -28.16 -19.30 -1.26
CA THR A 26 -28.49 -20.04 -0.04
C THR A 26 -29.83 -19.55 0.51
N TRP A 27 -30.68 -20.48 0.96
CA TRP A 27 -31.97 -20.12 1.59
C TRP A 27 -31.76 -19.44 2.93
N ASP A 28 -32.31 -18.25 3.09
CA ASP A 28 -32.37 -17.54 4.37
C ASP A 28 -33.78 -17.62 4.96
N ALA A 29 -33.95 -18.49 5.94
CA ALA A 29 -35.23 -18.72 6.59
C ALA A 29 -35.79 -17.48 7.31
N ARG A 30 -34.95 -16.53 7.72
CA ARG A 30 -35.35 -15.29 8.40
C ARG A 30 -36.06 -14.34 7.46
N SER A 31 -35.56 -14.21 6.23
CA SER A 31 -36.12 -13.32 5.21
C SER A 31 -37.04 -14.01 4.22
N GLN A 32 -37.16 -15.36 4.29
CA GLN A 32 -37.93 -16.19 3.34
C GLN A 32 -37.52 -15.95 1.87
N ASN A 33 -36.22 -15.78 1.64
CA ASN A 33 -35.64 -15.56 0.32
C ASN A 33 -34.32 -16.32 0.18
N HIS A 34 -33.92 -16.54 -1.06
CA HIS A 34 -32.57 -17.01 -1.35
C HIS A 34 -31.61 -15.82 -1.47
N ARG A 35 -30.44 -15.93 -0.88
CA ARG A 35 -29.43 -14.89 -0.86
C ARG A 35 -28.09 -15.38 -1.43
N ALA A 36 -27.40 -14.49 -2.12
CA ALA A 36 -26.03 -14.69 -2.58
C ALA A 36 -25.19 -13.44 -2.26
N PRO A 37 -23.85 -13.55 -2.08
CA PRO A 37 -22.99 -12.37 -1.97
C PRO A 37 -23.15 -11.43 -3.16
N GLY A 38 -23.06 -10.11 -2.95
CA GLY A 38 -23.11 -9.12 -4.03
C GLY A 38 -22.06 -9.39 -5.11
N ALA A 39 -20.86 -9.84 -4.72
CA ALA A 39 -19.78 -10.22 -5.63
C ALA A 39 -20.18 -11.31 -6.66
N SER A 40 -21.21 -12.10 -6.38
CA SER A 40 -21.74 -13.13 -7.30
C SER A 40 -22.61 -12.54 -8.42
N TYR A 41 -22.86 -11.23 -8.44
CA TYR A 41 -23.73 -10.60 -9.45
C TYR A 41 -23.30 -10.93 -10.89
N ARG A 42 -22.02 -10.72 -11.21
CA ARG A 42 -21.52 -10.98 -12.57
C ARG A 42 -21.67 -12.45 -13.00
N PRO A 43 -21.16 -13.46 -12.27
CA PRO A 43 -21.32 -14.85 -12.66
C PRO A 43 -22.79 -15.29 -12.71
N VAL A 44 -23.64 -14.78 -11.82
CA VAL A 44 -25.09 -15.05 -11.85
C VAL A 44 -25.72 -14.50 -13.14
N MET A 45 -25.43 -13.24 -13.49
CA MET A 45 -25.98 -12.62 -14.70
C MET A 45 -25.46 -13.27 -16.01
N GLU A 46 -24.18 -13.67 -16.01
CA GLU A 46 -23.58 -14.40 -17.14
C GLU A 46 -24.23 -15.80 -17.32
N ALA A 47 -24.42 -16.54 -16.23
CA ALA A 47 -25.05 -17.85 -16.25
C ALA A 47 -26.53 -17.76 -16.72
N LEU A 48 -27.31 -16.81 -16.20
CA LEU A 48 -28.69 -16.58 -16.62
C LEU A 48 -28.79 -16.24 -18.11
N ARG A 49 -27.90 -15.36 -18.59
CA ARG A 49 -27.85 -14.97 -20.01
C ARG A 49 -27.47 -16.13 -20.90
N SER A 50 -26.47 -16.92 -20.51
CA SER A 50 -26.02 -18.10 -21.29
C SER A 50 -27.08 -19.18 -21.35
N ALA A 51 -27.92 -19.32 -20.33
CA ALA A 51 -29.04 -20.25 -20.31
C ALA A 51 -30.33 -19.70 -20.93
N GLY A 52 -30.32 -18.45 -21.44
CA GLY A 52 -31.52 -17.81 -22.02
C GLY A 52 -32.61 -17.49 -20.99
N VAL A 53 -32.26 -17.47 -19.68
CA VAL A 53 -33.21 -17.19 -18.60
C VAL A 53 -33.37 -15.68 -18.44
N SER A 54 -34.58 -15.18 -18.69
CA SER A 54 -34.88 -13.75 -18.49
C SER A 54 -35.21 -13.45 -17.04
N VAL A 55 -34.50 -12.49 -16.44
CA VAL A 55 -34.72 -11.98 -15.10
C VAL A 55 -34.95 -10.47 -15.15
N VAL A 56 -35.73 -9.92 -14.22
CA VAL A 56 -35.87 -8.49 -14.01
C VAL A 56 -34.75 -8.10 -13.03
N ASP A 57 -33.81 -7.29 -13.48
CA ASP A 57 -32.70 -6.81 -12.66
C ASP A 57 -33.05 -5.47 -12.00
N GLU A 58 -33.38 -5.52 -10.72
CA GLU A 58 -33.59 -4.34 -9.84
C GLU A 58 -32.40 -4.15 -8.86
N ALA A 59 -31.35 -5.00 -8.97
CA ALA A 59 -30.20 -4.95 -8.07
C ALA A 59 -29.17 -3.89 -8.47
N ALA A 60 -28.96 -3.70 -9.78
CA ALA A 60 -27.95 -2.82 -10.31
C ALA A 60 -28.51 -1.46 -10.73
N ALA A 61 -27.93 -0.38 -10.21
CA ALA A 61 -28.22 1.01 -10.56
C ALA A 61 -27.04 1.67 -11.32
N PHE A 62 -26.40 0.93 -12.20
CA PHE A 62 -25.21 1.38 -12.91
C PHE A 62 -25.53 2.47 -13.94
N SER A 63 -24.79 3.58 -13.90
CA SER A 63 -24.89 4.65 -14.87
C SER A 63 -23.76 4.60 -15.92
N LYS A 64 -23.98 5.22 -17.06
CA LYS A 64 -22.92 5.48 -18.05
C LYS A 64 -22.24 6.81 -17.71
N LEU A 65 -20.96 6.88 -18.01
CA LEU A 65 -20.18 8.10 -17.93
C LEU A 65 -19.72 8.52 -19.31
N GLU A 66 -19.53 9.82 -19.50
CA GLU A 66 -18.84 10.39 -20.65
C GLU A 66 -17.44 10.80 -20.18
N LEU A 67 -16.42 10.05 -20.62
CA LEU A 67 -15.05 10.21 -20.16
C LEU A 67 -14.14 10.57 -21.35
N GLY A 68 -14.05 11.86 -21.63
CA GLY A 68 -13.09 12.43 -22.57
C GLY A 68 -11.88 13.00 -21.82
N PHE A 69 -10.65 12.64 -22.22
CA PHE A 69 -9.46 13.30 -21.67
C PHE A 69 -9.39 14.77 -22.06
N ALA A 70 -9.07 15.64 -21.11
CA ALA A 70 -8.84 17.06 -21.33
C ALA A 70 -7.68 17.36 -22.30
N ARG A 71 -6.74 16.44 -22.43
CA ARG A 71 -5.54 16.55 -23.27
C ARG A 71 -5.24 15.20 -23.92
N ASP A 72 -4.55 15.25 -25.06
CA ASP A 72 -4.01 14.04 -25.64
C ASP A 72 -2.97 13.41 -24.70
N VAL A 73 -3.20 12.17 -24.38
CA VAL A 73 -2.32 11.39 -23.50
C VAL A 73 -1.65 10.32 -24.34
N THR A 74 -0.32 10.30 -24.30
CA THR A 74 0.49 9.25 -24.93
C THR A 74 0.97 8.27 -23.85
N PRO A 75 0.30 7.12 -23.69
CA PRO A 75 0.69 6.13 -22.68
C PRO A 75 2.02 5.46 -23.05
N TYR A 76 2.79 5.10 -22.06
CA TYR A 76 3.96 4.26 -22.26
C TYR A 76 3.56 2.83 -22.67
N PRO A 77 4.47 2.08 -23.37
CA PRO A 77 4.20 0.71 -23.83
C PRO A 77 3.71 -0.23 -22.71
N HIS A 78 4.32 -0.18 -21.52
CA HIS A 78 3.92 -1.00 -20.37
C HIS A 78 2.53 -0.66 -19.83
N GLN A 79 2.11 0.61 -19.88
CA GLN A 79 0.76 1.02 -19.47
C GLN A 79 -0.31 0.48 -20.43
N MET A 80 -0.01 0.51 -21.73
CA MET A 80 -0.88 -0.09 -22.74
C MET A 80 -0.92 -1.61 -22.65
N ALA A 81 0.20 -2.26 -22.33
CA ALA A 81 0.27 -3.69 -22.09
C ALA A 81 -0.55 -4.09 -20.86
N ALA A 82 -0.44 -3.34 -19.76
CA ALA A 82 -1.23 -3.54 -18.55
C ALA A 82 -2.74 -3.40 -18.80
N LEU A 83 -3.15 -2.34 -19.51
CA LEU A 83 -4.56 -2.16 -19.89
C LEU A 83 -5.07 -3.31 -20.74
N ARG A 84 -4.27 -3.76 -21.72
CA ARG A 84 -4.64 -4.86 -22.61
C ARG A 84 -4.81 -6.16 -21.84
N ALA A 85 -3.83 -6.51 -20.99
CA ALA A 85 -3.89 -7.72 -20.16
C ALA A 85 -5.12 -7.73 -19.25
N TRP A 86 -5.47 -6.58 -18.64
CA TRP A 86 -6.66 -6.45 -17.81
C TRP A 86 -7.96 -6.62 -18.64
N LYS A 87 -8.02 -6.08 -19.86
CA LYS A 87 -9.17 -6.28 -20.77
C LYS A 87 -9.33 -7.73 -21.16
N ASP A 88 -8.23 -8.39 -21.54
CA ASP A 88 -8.21 -9.78 -21.98
C ASP A 88 -8.62 -10.74 -20.85
N ALA A 89 -8.33 -10.37 -19.60
CA ALA A 89 -8.82 -11.05 -18.39
C ALA A 89 -10.28 -10.72 -18.04
N GLY A 90 -11.07 -10.21 -18.99
CA GLY A 90 -12.49 -9.87 -18.79
C GLY A 90 -12.71 -8.65 -17.89
N ARG A 91 -11.76 -7.73 -17.83
CA ARG A 91 -11.78 -6.52 -16.99
C ARG A 91 -11.84 -6.82 -15.48
N ARG A 92 -11.17 -7.88 -15.07
CA ARG A 92 -10.95 -8.22 -13.65
C ARG A 92 -9.52 -8.67 -13.46
N GLY A 93 -8.82 -8.06 -12.51
CA GLY A 93 -7.45 -8.45 -12.18
C GLY A 93 -6.64 -7.35 -11.54
N VAL A 94 -5.47 -7.75 -11.07
CA VAL A 94 -4.49 -6.89 -10.41
C VAL A 94 -3.37 -6.56 -11.39
N VAL A 95 -3.04 -5.27 -11.48
CA VAL A 95 -1.89 -4.75 -12.24
C VAL A 95 -0.81 -4.33 -11.25
N VAL A 96 0.36 -4.94 -11.36
CA VAL A 96 1.52 -4.68 -10.50
C VAL A 96 2.52 -3.83 -11.27
N LEU A 97 2.67 -2.58 -10.86
CA LEU A 97 3.58 -1.61 -11.45
C LEU A 97 4.35 -0.87 -10.35
N PRO A 98 5.65 -0.62 -10.55
CA PRO A 98 6.44 0.18 -9.61
C PRO A 98 5.80 1.55 -9.35
N THR A 99 6.14 2.15 -8.22
CA THR A 99 5.79 3.55 -7.96
C THR A 99 6.48 4.43 -9.01
N GLY A 100 5.77 5.43 -9.54
CA GLY A 100 6.27 6.27 -10.63
C GLY A 100 6.04 5.73 -12.04
N ALA A 101 5.68 4.46 -12.24
CA ALA A 101 5.37 3.88 -13.55
C ALA A 101 3.98 4.29 -14.11
N GLY A 102 3.24 5.14 -13.40
CA GLY A 102 1.98 5.70 -13.88
C GLY A 102 0.76 4.80 -13.69
N LYS A 103 0.64 4.09 -12.54
CA LYS A 103 -0.55 3.31 -12.15
C LYS A 103 -1.85 4.09 -12.31
N THR A 104 -1.86 5.36 -11.90
CA THR A 104 -3.02 6.25 -12.01
C THR A 104 -3.46 6.43 -13.46
N LEU A 105 -2.52 6.57 -14.41
CA LEU A 105 -2.85 6.67 -15.83
C LEU A 105 -3.46 5.37 -16.37
N VAL A 106 -2.97 4.21 -15.94
CA VAL A 106 -3.58 2.90 -16.32
C VAL A 106 -5.04 2.86 -15.86
N ALA A 107 -5.35 3.33 -14.65
CA ALA A 107 -6.73 3.39 -14.17
C ALA A 107 -7.58 4.41 -14.96
N GLN A 108 -7.05 5.58 -15.28
CA GLN A 108 -7.76 6.57 -16.11
C GLN A 108 -8.04 6.03 -17.52
N LEU A 109 -7.10 5.30 -18.10
CA LEU A 109 -7.30 4.60 -19.38
C LEU A 109 -8.36 3.50 -19.26
N ALA A 110 -8.37 2.75 -18.15
CA ALA A 110 -9.37 1.72 -17.88
C ALA A 110 -10.78 2.32 -17.67
N LEU A 111 -10.88 3.46 -16.99
CA LEU A 111 -12.13 4.23 -16.86
C LEU A 111 -12.66 4.66 -18.21
N ARG A 112 -11.82 5.25 -19.07
CA ARG A 112 -12.20 5.66 -20.43
C ARG A 112 -12.64 4.46 -21.29
N ASP A 113 -11.95 3.31 -21.17
CA ASP A 113 -12.32 2.09 -21.90
C ASP A 113 -13.60 1.43 -21.36
N THR A 114 -13.94 1.69 -20.11
CA THR A 114 -15.12 1.17 -19.42
C THR A 114 -15.92 2.32 -18.82
N PRO A 115 -16.62 3.13 -19.64
CA PRO A 115 -17.26 4.37 -19.20
C PRO A 115 -18.56 4.07 -18.43
N ARG A 116 -18.43 3.65 -17.20
CA ARG A 116 -19.49 3.29 -16.26
C ARG A 116 -19.23 3.95 -14.89
N SER A 117 -20.31 4.09 -14.12
CA SER A 117 -20.18 4.53 -12.71
C SER A 117 -19.07 3.76 -12.01
N ALA A 118 -18.16 4.50 -11.36
CA ALA A 118 -16.94 3.93 -10.79
C ALA A 118 -16.66 4.42 -9.39
N LEU A 119 -16.21 3.49 -8.54
CA LEU A 119 -15.71 3.73 -7.19
C LEU A 119 -14.21 3.46 -7.15
N ILE A 120 -13.42 4.47 -6.76
CA ILE A 120 -11.98 4.34 -6.55
C ILE A 120 -11.71 4.33 -5.05
N CYS A 121 -11.13 3.24 -4.53
CA CYS A 121 -10.76 3.10 -3.14
C CYS A 121 -9.26 3.34 -2.95
N VAL A 122 -8.90 4.18 -1.98
CA VAL A 122 -7.52 4.57 -1.67
C VAL A 122 -7.26 4.46 -0.16
N PRO A 123 -6.00 4.23 0.29
CA PRO A 123 -5.72 4.02 1.71
C PRO A 123 -5.70 5.28 2.57
N THR A 124 -5.43 6.46 2.01
CA THR A 124 -5.22 7.68 2.80
C THR A 124 -5.97 8.88 2.24
N LEU A 125 -6.23 9.88 3.10
CA LEU A 125 -6.84 11.14 2.67
C LEU A 125 -5.96 11.93 1.70
N ASP A 126 -4.64 11.84 1.81
CA ASP A 126 -3.72 12.48 0.88
C ASP A 126 -3.86 11.89 -0.53
N LEU A 127 -3.93 10.55 -0.66
CA LEU A 127 -4.22 9.89 -1.95
C LEU A 127 -5.61 10.21 -2.47
N LEU A 128 -6.60 10.31 -1.60
CA LEU A 128 -7.96 10.68 -1.98
C LEU A 128 -7.97 12.05 -2.67
N GLN A 129 -7.31 13.05 -2.09
CA GLN A 129 -7.21 14.39 -2.70
C GLN A 129 -6.44 14.35 -4.03
N GLN A 130 -5.38 13.58 -4.09
CA GLN A 130 -4.58 13.38 -5.31
C GLN A 130 -5.39 12.75 -6.44
N TRP A 131 -6.12 11.68 -6.14
CA TRP A 131 -7.00 11.02 -7.10
C TRP A 131 -8.12 11.93 -7.56
N TYR A 132 -8.76 12.64 -6.64
CA TYR A 132 -9.80 13.63 -6.95
C TYR A 132 -9.27 14.69 -7.92
N ALA A 133 -8.18 15.37 -7.56
CA ALA A 133 -7.58 16.40 -8.41
C ALA A 133 -7.15 15.85 -9.77
N GLY A 134 -6.55 14.65 -9.79
CA GLY A 134 -6.14 13.99 -11.02
C GLY A 134 -7.29 13.60 -11.94
N LEU A 135 -8.43 13.18 -11.39
CA LEU A 135 -9.62 12.84 -12.17
C LEU A 135 -10.33 14.09 -12.70
N VAL A 136 -10.46 15.15 -11.89
CA VAL A 136 -11.02 16.44 -12.33
C VAL A 136 -10.17 17.03 -13.47
N ALA A 137 -8.85 16.95 -13.36
CA ALA A 137 -7.95 17.41 -14.41
C ALA A 137 -8.00 16.55 -15.68
N ALA A 138 -8.19 15.23 -15.54
CA ALA A 138 -8.25 14.31 -16.69
C ALA A 138 -9.60 14.33 -17.40
N PHE A 139 -10.70 14.47 -16.67
CA PHE A 139 -12.08 14.37 -17.14
C PHE A 139 -12.90 15.60 -16.68
N PRO A 140 -12.66 16.79 -17.25
CA PRO A 140 -13.22 18.05 -16.76
C PRO A 140 -14.76 18.11 -16.85
N ASP A 141 -15.35 17.37 -17.78
CA ASP A 141 -16.81 17.36 -18.00
C ASP A 141 -17.52 16.31 -17.12
N THR A 142 -16.80 15.62 -16.25
CA THR A 142 -17.35 14.55 -15.40
C THR A 142 -17.44 15.02 -13.95
N ASN A 143 -18.61 14.77 -13.33
CA ASN A 143 -18.80 15.06 -11.91
C ASN A 143 -18.06 14.02 -11.07
N VAL A 144 -16.98 14.44 -10.44
CA VAL A 144 -16.16 13.61 -9.53
C VAL A 144 -16.50 14.00 -8.09
N GLY A 145 -16.80 13.00 -7.27
CA GLY A 145 -17.09 13.21 -5.85
C GLY A 145 -16.09 12.56 -4.92
N VAL A 146 -16.23 12.86 -3.64
CA VAL A 146 -15.36 12.41 -2.55
C VAL A 146 -16.18 11.82 -1.41
N LEU A 147 -15.75 10.64 -0.90
CA LEU A 147 -16.29 10.02 0.30
C LEU A 147 -15.17 9.77 1.30
N GLY A 148 -15.05 10.60 2.30
CA GLY A 148 -14.00 10.54 3.33
C GLY A 148 -13.56 11.91 3.82
N GLY A 149 -12.89 11.95 4.97
CA GLY A 149 -12.42 13.22 5.55
C GLY A 149 -13.53 14.22 5.90
N GLY A 150 -14.76 13.75 6.11
CA GLY A 150 -15.94 14.59 6.38
C GLY A 150 -16.77 14.92 5.14
N SER A 151 -16.33 14.59 3.93
CA SER A 151 -17.11 14.71 2.68
C SER A 151 -17.92 13.44 2.42
N HIS A 152 -19.12 13.61 1.88
CA HIS A 152 -20.03 12.52 1.51
C HIS A 152 -20.80 12.90 0.26
N ASP A 153 -20.14 12.78 -0.90
CA ASP A 153 -20.74 13.10 -2.18
C ASP A 153 -21.43 11.86 -2.78
N ASP A 154 -22.50 12.07 -3.51
CA ASP A 154 -23.21 11.06 -4.29
C ASP A 154 -23.03 11.37 -5.77
N THR A 155 -21.98 10.82 -6.37
CA THR A 155 -21.61 11.05 -7.76
C THR A 155 -21.30 9.76 -8.47
N PRO A 156 -21.50 9.69 -9.80
CA PRO A 156 -21.26 8.45 -10.55
C PRO A 156 -19.77 8.12 -10.72
N LEU A 157 -18.85 9.06 -10.43
CA LEU A 157 -17.41 8.82 -10.32
C LEU A 157 -16.99 9.29 -8.92
N LEU A 158 -16.73 8.34 -8.03
CA LEU A 158 -16.49 8.59 -6.61
C LEU A 158 -15.09 8.10 -6.19
N VAL A 159 -14.36 8.95 -5.49
CA VAL A 159 -13.12 8.57 -4.81
C VAL A 159 -13.39 8.44 -3.31
N SER A 160 -13.01 7.33 -2.70
CA SER A 160 -13.25 7.06 -1.28
C SER A 160 -12.00 6.52 -0.61
N THR A 161 -11.86 6.78 0.70
CA THR A 161 -10.93 5.97 1.49
C THR A 161 -11.48 4.55 1.68
N TYR A 162 -10.59 3.55 1.87
CA TYR A 162 -11.03 2.19 2.18
C TYR A 162 -11.97 2.15 3.37
N ASP A 163 -11.65 2.88 4.43
CA ASP A 163 -12.47 2.91 5.66
C ASP A 163 -13.87 3.47 5.39
N SER A 164 -13.95 4.59 4.68
CA SER A 164 -15.23 5.20 4.33
C SER A 164 -16.05 4.31 3.41
N ALA A 165 -15.42 3.71 2.40
CA ALA A 165 -16.09 2.78 1.49
C ALA A 165 -16.58 1.52 2.21
N ALA A 166 -15.85 1.01 3.21
CA ALA A 166 -16.26 -0.15 4.00
C ALA A 166 -17.46 0.19 4.92
N ILE A 167 -17.45 1.35 5.55
CA ILE A 167 -18.58 1.82 6.38
C ILE A 167 -19.87 1.95 5.55
N HIS A 168 -19.75 2.41 4.31
CA HIS A 168 -20.88 2.64 3.41
C HIS A 168 -21.08 1.53 2.38
N ALA A 169 -20.44 0.35 2.55
CA ALA A 169 -20.44 -0.72 1.56
C ALA A 169 -21.85 -1.16 1.13
N GLU A 170 -22.81 -1.22 2.07
CA GLU A 170 -24.20 -1.60 1.77
C GLU A 170 -24.88 -0.62 0.80
N THR A 171 -24.68 0.69 1.00
CA THR A 171 -25.31 1.74 0.17
C THR A 171 -24.61 1.89 -1.18
N LEU A 172 -23.32 1.65 -1.24
CA LEU A 172 -22.52 1.76 -2.47
C LEU A 172 -22.63 0.52 -3.37
N ALA A 173 -23.10 -0.61 -2.82
CA ALA A 173 -23.00 -1.94 -3.43
C ALA A 173 -23.59 -2.03 -4.84
N GLY A 174 -24.76 -1.41 -5.09
CA GLY A 174 -25.46 -1.48 -6.37
C GLY A 174 -25.18 -0.35 -7.35
N THR A 175 -24.48 0.70 -6.93
CA THR A 175 -24.33 1.96 -7.66
C THR A 175 -23.19 1.93 -8.69
N TYR A 176 -22.08 1.27 -8.36
CA TYR A 176 -20.85 1.34 -9.13
C TYR A 176 -20.61 0.04 -9.91
N ALA A 177 -20.55 0.16 -11.25
CA ALA A 177 -20.22 -0.95 -12.13
C ALA A 177 -18.73 -1.27 -12.17
N PHE A 178 -17.89 -0.31 -11.82
CA PHE A 178 -16.45 -0.44 -11.84
C PHE A 178 -15.85 -0.10 -10.48
N GLN A 179 -15.13 -1.02 -9.88
CA GLN A 179 -14.36 -0.79 -8.65
C GLN A 179 -12.87 -0.80 -8.95
N ILE A 180 -12.18 0.26 -8.57
CA ILE A 180 -10.72 0.41 -8.66
C ILE A 180 -10.17 0.48 -7.24
N PHE A 181 -9.19 -0.37 -6.96
CA PHE A 181 -8.54 -0.48 -5.65
C PHE A 181 -7.07 -0.08 -5.79
N ASP A 182 -6.76 1.17 -5.45
CA ASP A 182 -5.37 1.62 -5.41
C ASP A 182 -4.71 1.13 -4.12
N GLU A 183 -3.43 0.72 -4.22
CA GLU A 183 -2.72 -0.04 -3.19
C GLU A 183 -3.59 -1.20 -2.67
N CYS A 184 -4.04 -2.04 -3.60
CA CYS A 184 -5.07 -3.07 -3.40
C CYS A 184 -4.73 -4.11 -2.32
N HIS A 185 -3.48 -4.15 -1.85
CA HIS A 185 -3.07 -4.96 -0.70
C HIS A 185 -3.76 -4.57 0.61
N HIS A 186 -4.42 -3.40 0.69
CA HIS A 186 -5.25 -3.01 1.84
C HIS A 186 -6.63 -3.70 1.84
N LEU A 187 -7.11 -4.17 0.69
CA LEU A 187 -8.45 -4.74 0.54
C LEU A 187 -8.68 -6.05 1.33
N PRO A 188 -7.73 -7.01 1.44
CA PRO A 188 -7.97 -8.28 2.11
C PRO A 188 -8.11 -8.23 3.64
N SER A 189 -8.11 -7.05 4.26
CA SER A 189 -8.37 -6.95 5.70
C SER A 189 -9.82 -7.32 6.04
N ASP A 190 -10.09 -7.77 7.27
CA ASP A 190 -11.44 -8.19 7.67
C ASP A 190 -12.46 -7.05 7.56
N PHE A 191 -12.02 -5.81 7.73
CA PHE A 191 -12.88 -4.64 7.66
C PHE A 191 -13.12 -4.14 6.23
N THR A 192 -12.10 -4.11 5.37
CA THR A 192 -12.20 -3.50 4.04
C THR A 192 -12.69 -4.45 2.96
N ARG A 193 -12.53 -5.77 3.14
CA ARG A 193 -12.97 -6.78 2.16
C ARG A 193 -14.47 -6.72 1.83
N VAL A 194 -15.28 -6.18 2.74
CA VAL A 194 -16.73 -6.02 2.55
C VAL A 194 -17.07 -5.18 1.32
N ILE A 195 -16.22 -4.22 0.93
CA ILE A 195 -16.40 -3.37 -0.25
C ILE A 195 -16.54 -4.23 -1.51
N ALA A 196 -15.65 -5.20 -1.67
CA ALA A 196 -15.67 -6.11 -2.81
C ALA A 196 -16.71 -7.24 -2.66
N GLN A 197 -16.95 -7.72 -1.43
CA GLN A 197 -17.90 -8.81 -1.18
C GLN A 197 -19.35 -8.37 -1.38
N MET A 198 -19.70 -7.15 -0.95
CA MET A 198 -21.06 -6.59 -1.10
C MET A 198 -21.26 -5.95 -2.47
N GLY A 199 -20.19 -5.41 -3.07
CA GLY A 199 -20.26 -4.70 -4.34
C GLY A 199 -20.67 -5.57 -5.52
N LEU A 200 -21.65 -5.10 -6.30
CA LEU A 200 -22.10 -5.79 -7.54
C LEU A 200 -21.14 -5.60 -8.72
N ALA A 201 -20.14 -4.74 -8.61
CA ALA A 201 -19.26 -4.31 -9.70
C ALA A 201 -18.77 -5.49 -10.56
N PRO A 202 -19.20 -5.59 -11.83
CA PRO A 202 -18.72 -6.60 -12.77
C PRO A 202 -17.26 -6.36 -13.20
N TYR A 203 -16.78 -5.11 -13.13
CA TYR A 203 -15.43 -4.73 -13.50
C TYR A 203 -14.64 -4.36 -12.27
N ARG A 204 -13.42 -4.90 -12.14
CA ARG A 204 -12.55 -4.65 -10.98
C ARG A 204 -11.10 -4.54 -11.40
N LEU A 205 -10.42 -3.51 -10.92
CA LEU A 205 -9.00 -3.28 -11.16
C LEU A 205 -8.29 -3.05 -9.82
N GLY A 206 -7.34 -3.90 -9.51
CA GLY A 206 -6.40 -3.68 -8.43
C GLY A 206 -5.11 -3.07 -8.95
N LEU A 207 -4.58 -2.07 -8.25
CA LEU A 207 -3.30 -1.44 -8.52
C LEU A 207 -2.41 -1.61 -7.30
N SER A 208 -1.18 -2.04 -7.48
CA SER A 208 -0.19 -2.11 -6.40
C SER A 208 1.22 -2.03 -6.97
N ALA A 209 2.18 -1.55 -6.18
CA ALA A 209 3.59 -1.74 -6.47
C ALA A 209 4.05 -3.15 -6.04
N THR A 210 3.45 -3.68 -4.97
CA THR A 210 3.71 -5.01 -4.44
C THR A 210 2.43 -5.55 -3.80
N PRO A 211 1.81 -6.58 -4.37
CA PRO A 211 0.60 -7.17 -3.81
C PRO A 211 0.86 -8.06 -2.59
N LYS A 212 2.12 -8.50 -2.39
CA LYS A 212 2.50 -9.39 -1.28
C LYS A 212 2.22 -8.77 0.08
N ARG A 213 1.72 -9.59 1.01
CA ARG A 213 1.40 -9.23 2.39
C ARG A 213 2.14 -10.14 3.35
N SER A 214 2.47 -9.62 4.53
CA SER A 214 3.12 -10.41 5.59
C SER A 214 2.22 -11.49 6.20
N ASP A 215 0.89 -11.32 6.09
CA ASP A 215 -0.12 -12.26 6.60
C ASP A 215 -0.57 -13.30 5.56
N GLY A 216 -0.04 -13.28 4.34
CA GLY A 216 -0.37 -14.22 3.26
C GLY A 216 -1.76 -14.04 2.64
N ARG A 217 -2.50 -13.00 3.02
CA ARG A 217 -3.86 -12.73 2.52
C ARG A 217 -3.88 -12.11 1.12
N GLU A 218 -2.74 -11.92 0.46
CA GLU A 218 -2.71 -11.51 -0.95
C GLU A 218 -3.43 -12.49 -1.86
N ARG A 219 -3.58 -13.75 -1.47
CA ARG A 219 -4.35 -14.76 -2.21
C ARG A 219 -5.84 -14.43 -2.28
N ASP A 220 -6.38 -13.74 -1.28
CA ASP A 220 -7.76 -13.31 -1.26
C ASP A 220 -8.07 -12.28 -2.37
N LEU A 221 -7.04 -11.62 -2.93
CA LEU A 221 -7.21 -10.69 -4.06
C LEU A 221 -7.76 -11.38 -5.31
N ASP A 222 -7.42 -12.64 -5.52
CA ASP A 222 -7.91 -13.41 -6.67
C ASP A 222 -9.45 -13.51 -6.65
N ASP A 223 -10.03 -13.72 -5.48
CA ASP A 223 -11.48 -13.77 -5.30
C ASP A 223 -12.12 -12.37 -5.25
N LEU A 224 -11.47 -11.42 -4.57
CA LEU A 224 -12.02 -10.08 -4.36
C LEU A 224 -11.95 -9.21 -5.61
N ILE A 225 -10.87 -9.31 -6.39
CA ILE A 225 -10.63 -8.49 -7.59
C ILE A 225 -10.51 -9.38 -8.82
N GLY A 226 -9.58 -10.31 -8.79
CA GLY A 226 -9.12 -11.19 -9.85
C GLY A 226 -7.63 -11.43 -9.76
N PRO A 227 -7.05 -12.34 -10.54
CA PRO A 227 -5.63 -12.68 -10.48
C PRO A 227 -4.73 -11.50 -10.90
N VAL A 228 -3.43 -11.63 -10.61
CA VAL A 228 -2.43 -10.72 -11.17
C VAL A 228 -2.36 -10.96 -12.68
N VAL A 229 -2.79 -9.97 -13.45
CA VAL A 229 -2.87 -10.04 -14.93
C VAL A 229 -1.68 -9.39 -15.62
N TYR A 230 -1.00 -8.48 -14.92
CA TYR A 230 0.20 -7.83 -15.44
C TYR A 230 1.13 -7.47 -14.29
N SER A 231 2.42 -7.71 -14.50
CA SER A 231 3.46 -7.36 -13.53
C SER A 231 4.73 -7.00 -14.27
N VAL A 232 5.39 -5.92 -13.84
CA VAL A 232 6.71 -5.52 -14.34
C VAL A 232 7.58 -5.05 -13.19
N ALA A 233 8.83 -5.47 -13.18
CA ALA A 233 9.80 -5.08 -12.16
C ALA A 233 10.38 -3.68 -12.43
N PRO A 234 10.85 -2.95 -11.38
CA PRO A 234 11.47 -1.64 -11.56
C PRO A 234 12.65 -1.65 -12.54
N GLU A 235 13.43 -2.72 -12.51
CA GLU A 235 14.63 -2.92 -13.33
C GLU A 235 14.30 -2.99 -14.83
N GLU A 236 13.13 -3.54 -15.18
CA GLU A 236 12.67 -3.64 -16.58
C GLU A 236 12.24 -2.28 -17.16
N LEU A 237 11.93 -1.31 -16.29
CA LEU A 237 11.52 0.04 -16.67
C LEU A 237 12.63 1.08 -16.50
N ALA A 238 13.78 0.68 -15.95
CA ALA A 238 14.93 1.56 -15.78
C ALA A 238 15.47 2.02 -17.14
N GLY A 239 15.80 3.31 -17.26
CA GLY A 239 16.27 3.94 -18.49
C GLY A 239 15.17 4.36 -19.47
N ASP A 240 14.09 3.58 -19.61
CA ASP A 240 12.97 3.90 -20.51
C ASP A 240 11.93 4.81 -19.87
N THR A 241 11.36 4.39 -18.75
CA THR A 241 10.25 5.08 -18.07
C THR A 241 10.65 5.60 -16.69
N LEU A 242 11.47 4.83 -15.99
CA LEU A 242 12.08 5.21 -14.72
C LEU A 242 13.50 5.75 -14.99
N ALA A 243 13.99 6.63 -14.12
CA ALA A 243 15.39 7.08 -14.20
C ALA A 243 16.33 5.90 -13.95
N ASP A 244 17.47 5.92 -14.62
CA ASP A 244 18.58 5.04 -14.25
C ASP A 244 18.94 5.29 -12.79
N TYR A 245 19.10 4.23 -12.03
CA TYR A 245 19.45 4.34 -10.62
C TYR A 245 20.62 3.47 -10.24
N ARG A 246 21.30 3.91 -9.20
CA ARG A 246 22.39 3.18 -8.56
C ARG A 246 22.03 2.95 -7.10
N GLU A 247 22.08 1.71 -6.65
CA GLU A 247 22.00 1.37 -5.23
C GLU A 247 23.39 1.20 -4.63
N THR A 248 23.64 1.83 -3.48
CA THR A 248 24.90 1.75 -2.76
C THR A 248 24.63 1.41 -1.30
N ILE A 249 25.18 0.29 -0.85
CA ILE A 249 25.06 -0.15 0.53
C ILE A 249 26.31 0.26 1.29
N ILE A 250 26.12 1.01 2.37
CA ILE A 250 27.20 1.48 3.26
C ILE A 250 27.02 0.77 4.60
N ARG A 251 28.05 0.02 5.01
CA ARG A 251 28.07 -0.66 6.30
C ARG A 251 28.82 0.17 7.32
N VAL A 252 28.20 0.43 8.47
CA VAL A 252 28.80 1.13 9.58
C VAL A 252 28.94 0.22 10.80
N LYS A 253 29.99 0.39 11.58
CA LYS A 253 30.19 -0.32 12.83
C LYS A 253 29.73 0.53 14.00
N LEU A 254 29.17 -0.13 15.01
CA LEU A 254 28.98 0.52 16.31
C LEU A 254 30.35 0.89 16.89
N SER A 255 30.44 2.03 17.55
CA SER A 255 31.60 2.34 18.38
C SER A 255 31.73 1.33 19.52
N ALA A 256 32.93 1.19 20.12
CA ALA A 256 33.14 0.21 21.18
C ALA A 256 32.22 0.44 22.41
N GLY A 257 31.76 1.67 22.64
CA GLY A 257 30.78 1.99 23.67
C GLY A 257 29.37 1.55 23.30
N GLU A 258 28.93 1.87 22.07
CA GLU A 258 27.64 1.48 21.51
C GLU A 258 27.53 -0.04 21.42
N GLN A 259 28.59 -0.74 20.98
CA GLN A 259 28.59 -2.19 20.86
C GLN A 259 28.37 -2.86 22.22
N ARG A 260 29.11 -2.42 23.25
CA ARG A 260 28.90 -2.96 24.62
C ARG A 260 27.46 -2.73 25.09
N ARG A 261 26.95 -1.53 24.90
CA ARG A 261 25.57 -1.20 25.28
C ARG A 261 24.55 -2.06 24.53
N TYR A 262 24.74 -2.22 23.22
CA TYR A 262 23.90 -3.08 22.38
C TYR A 262 23.89 -4.52 22.86
N ASP A 263 25.07 -5.10 23.11
CA ASP A 263 25.23 -6.49 23.56
C ASP A 263 24.57 -6.70 24.94
N ASP A 264 24.69 -5.73 25.85
CA ASP A 264 24.03 -5.79 27.17
C ASP A 264 22.52 -5.75 27.06
N LEU A 265 21.97 -4.90 26.21
CA LEU A 265 20.53 -4.80 25.95
C LEU A 265 19.97 -6.09 25.32
N ILE A 266 20.67 -6.63 24.33
CA ILE A 266 20.31 -7.91 23.68
C ILE A 266 20.38 -9.06 24.69
N ARG A 267 21.40 -9.10 25.54
CA ARG A 267 21.53 -10.12 26.59
C ARG A 267 20.35 -10.02 27.57
N GLN A 268 20.04 -8.83 28.08
CA GLN A 268 18.92 -8.62 29.00
C GLN A 268 17.60 -9.10 28.42
N ARG A 269 17.31 -8.77 27.15
CA ARG A 269 16.12 -9.28 26.43
C ARG A 269 16.14 -10.79 26.33
N ASN A 270 17.24 -11.37 25.86
CA ASN A 270 17.34 -12.81 25.57
C ASN A 270 17.25 -13.65 26.85
N ASP A 271 17.82 -13.19 27.97
CA ASP A 271 17.72 -13.88 29.25
C ASP A 271 16.28 -13.93 29.74
N PHE A 272 15.53 -12.85 29.61
CA PHE A 272 14.09 -12.84 29.92
C PHE A 272 13.32 -13.80 29.03
N LEU A 273 13.53 -13.76 27.71
CA LEU A 273 12.84 -14.64 26.76
C LEU A 273 13.11 -16.12 27.05
N ARG A 274 14.37 -16.45 27.38
CA ARG A 274 14.78 -17.83 27.74
C ARG A 274 14.09 -18.29 29.03
N LEU A 275 14.03 -17.43 30.05
CA LEU A 275 13.36 -17.74 31.31
C LEU A 275 11.85 -17.97 31.14
N GLN A 276 11.22 -17.29 30.18
CA GLN A 276 9.80 -17.43 29.89
C GLN A 276 9.50 -18.54 28.85
N GLY A 277 10.51 -19.17 28.27
CA GLY A 277 10.35 -20.15 27.20
C GLY A 277 9.86 -19.55 25.88
N ILE A 278 9.91 -18.23 25.74
CA ILE A 278 9.42 -17.50 24.57
C ILE A 278 10.46 -17.59 23.45
N ARG A 279 10.04 -18.01 22.27
CA ARG A 279 10.86 -18.04 21.05
C ARG A 279 10.35 -16.97 20.08
N LEU A 280 11.13 -15.93 19.89
CA LEU A 280 10.84 -14.87 18.92
C LEU A 280 11.12 -15.37 17.49
N GLY A 281 10.30 -16.24 16.97
CA GLY A 281 10.45 -16.83 15.63
C GLY A 281 9.11 -17.01 14.93
N SER A 282 8.02 -16.61 15.62
CA SER A 282 6.67 -16.72 15.12
C SER A 282 5.85 -15.53 15.61
N LEU A 283 4.74 -15.24 14.94
CA LEU A 283 3.75 -14.25 15.39
C LEU A 283 3.25 -14.55 16.81
N GLU A 284 3.16 -15.84 17.17
CA GLU A 284 2.76 -16.30 18.50
C GLU A 284 3.81 -15.90 19.56
N GLY A 285 5.09 -16.14 19.31
CA GLY A 285 6.16 -15.77 20.24
C GLY A 285 6.24 -14.26 20.50
N TRP A 286 5.97 -13.44 19.49
CA TRP A 286 5.88 -12.01 19.68
C TRP A 286 4.67 -11.62 20.53
N THR A 287 3.50 -12.18 20.25
CA THR A 287 2.29 -11.97 21.06
C THR A 287 2.52 -12.38 22.51
N GLU A 288 3.22 -13.47 22.73
CA GLU A 288 3.62 -13.92 24.08
C GLU A 288 4.57 -12.92 24.76
N PHE A 289 5.56 -12.38 24.02
CA PHE A 289 6.45 -11.37 24.56
C PHE A 289 5.71 -10.08 24.94
N ILE A 290 4.77 -9.63 24.10
CA ILE A 290 3.89 -8.50 24.44
C ILE A 290 3.09 -8.78 25.71
N ARG A 291 2.46 -9.96 25.84
CA ARG A 291 1.72 -10.34 27.05
C ARG A 291 2.63 -10.38 28.28
N ALA A 292 3.82 -10.97 28.16
CA ALA A 292 4.80 -11.05 29.24
C ALA A 292 5.35 -9.68 29.66
N SER A 293 5.24 -8.65 28.79
CA SER A 293 5.63 -7.28 29.10
C SER A 293 4.73 -6.60 30.16
N GLY A 294 3.62 -7.23 30.56
CA GLY A 294 2.82 -6.82 31.71
C GLY A 294 3.58 -6.90 33.06
N SER A 295 4.59 -7.79 33.18
CA SER A 295 5.44 -7.90 34.37
C SER A 295 6.54 -6.81 34.42
N PRO A 296 7.10 -6.49 35.61
CA PRO A 296 8.22 -5.56 35.70
C PRO A 296 9.45 -6.01 34.90
N GLN A 297 9.76 -7.29 34.94
CA GLN A 297 10.87 -7.90 34.20
C GLN A 297 10.61 -7.88 32.68
N GLY A 298 9.39 -8.20 32.28
CA GLY A 298 8.97 -8.14 30.88
C GLY A 298 9.01 -6.71 30.32
N ARG A 299 8.59 -5.72 31.10
CA ARG A 299 8.75 -4.30 30.71
C ARG A 299 10.22 -3.90 30.56
N ALA A 300 11.11 -4.42 31.43
CA ALA A 300 12.54 -4.17 31.31
C ALA A 300 13.12 -4.80 30.03
N ALA A 301 12.75 -6.04 29.70
CA ALA A 301 13.16 -6.73 28.50
C ALA A 301 12.63 -6.04 27.23
N MET A 302 11.39 -5.55 27.24
CA MET A 302 10.79 -4.80 26.14
C MET A 302 11.47 -3.44 25.95
N ARG A 303 11.82 -2.74 27.03
CA ARG A 303 12.63 -1.51 26.94
C ARG A 303 14.01 -1.79 26.37
N ALA A 304 14.69 -2.85 26.84
CA ALA A 304 16.00 -3.24 26.33
C ALA A 304 15.96 -3.55 24.82
N HIS A 305 14.90 -4.23 24.36
CA HIS A 305 14.68 -4.47 22.93
C HIS A 305 14.56 -3.15 22.14
N ARG A 306 13.69 -2.23 22.60
CA ARG A 306 13.48 -0.94 21.93
C ARG A 306 14.75 -0.08 21.93
N GLU A 307 15.49 -0.05 23.03
CA GLU A 307 16.75 0.69 23.12
C GLU A 307 17.83 0.10 22.19
N ALA A 308 17.93 -1.23 22.09
CA ALA A 308 18.87 -1.88 21.18
C ALA A 308 18.55 -1.52 19.72
N LYS A 309 17.26 -1.54 19.36
CA LYS A 309 16.79 -1.15 18.03
C LYS A 309 17.11 0.32 17.75
N SER A 310 16.76 1.23 18.66
CA SER A 310 17.02 2.66 18.52
C SER A 310 18.53 2.96 18.41
N LEU A 311 19.38 2.23 19.15
CA LEU A 311 20.82 2.37 19.06
C LEU A 311 21.36 1.95 17.69
N ALA A 312 20.90 0.80 17.16
CA ALA A 312 21.29 0.34 15.84
C ALA A 312 20.87 1.34 14.74
N TYR A 313 19.68 1.90 14.85
CA TYR A 313 19.10 2.81 13.85
C TYR A 313 19.74 4.20 13.85
N GLY A 314 20.12 4.73 15.02
CA GLY A 314 20.59 6.09 15.20
C GLY A 314 22.06 6.21 15.64
N THR A 315 22.92 5.21 15.33
CA THR A 315 24.34 5.26 15.70
C THR A 315 25.07 6.47 15.12
N GLU A 316 26.05 6.99 15.84
CA GLU A 316 26.92 8.10 15.39
C GLU A 316 27.58 7.82 14.03
N GLY A 317 27.93 6.55 13.78
CA GLY A 317 28.48 6.14 12.49
C GLY A 317 27.56 6.44 11.30
N LYS A 318 26.26 6.26 11.47
CA LYS A 318 25.26 6.57 10.42
C LYS A 318 25.14 8.07 10.18
N LEU A 319 25.18 8.88 11.23
CA LEU A 319 25.09 10.34 11.11
C LEU A 319 26.30 10.93 10.40
N ARG A 320 27.51 10.40 10.65
CA ARG A 320 28.70 10.80 9.90
C ARG A 320 28.60 10.43 8.43
N VAL A 321 28.15 9.21 8.13
CA VAL A 321 27.92 8.78 6.73
C VAL A 321 26.85 9.65 6.06
N LEU A 322 25.78 10.01 6.77
CA LEU A 322 24.78 10.95 6.27
C LEU A 322 25.38 12.30 5.93
N GLU A 323 26.22 12.86 6.80
CA GLU A 323 26.94 14.12 6.56
C GLU A 323 27.79 14.04 5.28
N GLU A 324 28.56 12.96 5.11
CA GLU A 324 29.37 12.73 3.92
C GLU A 324 28.51 12.60 2.64
N ILE A 325 27.38 11.88 2.70
CA ILE A 325 26.45 11.76 1.57
C ILE A 325 25.89 13.14 1.19
N LEU A 326 25.44 13.92 2.18
CA LEU A 326 24.90 15.26 1.92
C LEU A 326 25.99 16.22 1.36
N ALA A 327 27.22 16.14 1.85
CA ALA A 327 28.32 16.92 1.34
C ALA A 327 28.70 16.55 -0.10
N ASN A 328 28.58 15.27 -0.47
CA ASN A 328 28.85 14.79 -1.83
C ASN A 328 27.71 15.13 -2.83
N HIS A 329 26.54 15.51 -2.34
CA HIS A 329 25.36 15.85 -3.14
C HIS A 329 24.77 17.24 -2.84
N PRO A 330 25.56 18.34 -2.85
CA PRO A 330 25.14 19.63 -2.29
C PRO A 330 23.96 20.29 -3.03
N SER A 331 23.76 19.93 -4.30
CA SER A 331 22.69 20.47 -5.16
C SER A 331 21.52 19.50 -5.37
N ALA A 332 21.62 18.28 -4.88
CA ALA A 332 20.61 17.25 -5.11
C ALA A 332 19.41 17.43 -4.19
N ARG A 333 18.21 17.19 -4.71
CA ARG A 333 17.04 16.98 -3.86
C ARG A 333 17.15 15.61 -3.19
N THR A 334 17.23 15.61 -1.87
CA THR A 334 17.52 14.41 -1.06
C THR A 334 16.38 14.09 -0.11
N LEU A 335 15.95 12.83 -0.10
CA LEU A 335 15.00 12.28 0.87
C LEU A 335 15.74 11.34 1.82
N ILE A 336 15.58 11.57 3.12
CA ILE A 336 16.15 10.72 4.17
C ILE A 336 15.01 9.95 4.83
N PHE A 337 15.12 8.63 4.83
CA PHE A 337 14.15 7.72 5.42
C PHE A 337 14.72 7.07 6.68
N THR A 338 13.93 7.07 7.75
CA THR A 338 14.22 6.33 8.98
C THR A 338 12.93 5.69 9.52
N ASP A 339 13.05 4.69 10.37
CA ASP A 339 11.90 3.93 10.86
C ASP A 339 11.26 4.57 12.10
N ASP A 340 12.02 5.36 12.86
CA ASP A 340 11.56 5.92 14.12
C ASP A 340 11.63 7.46 14.16
N ASN A 341 10.68 8.05 14.88
CA ASN A 341 10.59 9.51 15.00
C ASN A 341 11.74 10.13 15.81
N ALA A 342 12.34 9.39 16.73
CA ALA A 342 13.46 9.93 17.54
C ALA A 342 14.66 10.24 16.64
N THR A 343 14.98 9.32 15.72
CA THR A 343 16.03 9.53 14.71
C THR A 343 15.66 10.65 13.74
N VAL A 344 14.37 10.74 13.30
CA VAL A 344 13.92 11.89 12.48
C VAL A 344 14.21 13.22 13.16
N TYR A 345 13.76 13.39 14.41
CA TYR A 345 13.95 14.64 15.14
C TYR A 345 15.41 14.92 15.48
N ARG A 346 16.23 13.88 15.70
CA ARG A 346 17.65 14.03 15.88
C ARG A 346 18.33 14.61 14.63
N ILE A 347 18.08 14.00 13.48
CA ILE A 347 18.59 14.47 12.17
C ILE A 347 18.11 15.89 11.88
N SER A 348 16.82 16.15 12.08
CA SER A 348 16.25 17.48 11.87
C SER A 348 16.97 18.56 12.68
N ARG A 349 17.26 18.29 13.95
CA ARG A 349 17.92 19.22 14.85
C ARG A 349 19.42 19.38 14.56
N GLU A 350 20.12 18.26 14.28
CA GLU A 350 21.57 18.28 14.06
C GLU A 350 21.95 18.89 12.70
N PHE A 351 21.14 18.60 11.66
CA PHE A 351 21.41 19.05 10.29
C PHE A 351 20.53 20.22 9.85
N LEU A 352 19.64 20.73 10.70
CA LEU A 352 18.66 21.79 10.40
C LEU A 352 17.79 21.46 9.17
N ILE A 353 17.38 20.21 9.06
CA ILE A 353 16.58 19.67 7.96
C ILE A 353 15.10 19.60 8.38
N PRO A 354 14.14 20.05 7.53
CA PRO A 354 12.72 19.90 7.81
C PRO A 354 12.31 18.43 7.97
N ALA A 355 11.47 18.15 8.99
CA ALA A 355 11.06 16.79 9.37
C ALA A 355 9.57 16.56 9.11
N ILE A 356 9.25 15.43 8.50
CA ILE A 356 7.86 14.97 8.29
C ILE A 356 7.66 13.65 9.04
N THR A 357 6.73 13.65 10.01
CA THR A 357 6.34 12.47 10.77
C THR A 357 4.81 12.30 10.73
N HIS A 358 4.29 11.19 11.29
CA HIS A 358 2.84 10.99 11.42
C HIS A 358 2.16 12.07 12.28
N GLN A 359 2.92 12.74 13.16
CA GLN A 359 2.44 13.85 13.99
C GLN A 359 2.37 15.19 13.23
N THR A 360 2.98 15.28 12.04
CA THR A 360 2.93 16.49 11.22
C THR A 360 1.53 16.68 10.64
N PRO A 361 0.84 17.80 10.94
CA PRO A 361 -0.49 18.07 10.40
C PRO A 361 -0.52 18.04 8.87
N VAL A 362 -1.61 17.56 8.28
CA VAL A 362 -1.74 17.38 6.82
C VAL A 362 -1.42 18.68 6.06
N LYS A 363 -1.94 19.84 6.50
CA LYS A 363 -1.67 21.13 5.87
C LYS A 363 -0.17 21.51 5.89
N GLU A 364 0.49 21.25 7.02
CA GLU A 364 1.93 21.53 7.17
C GLU A 364 2.75 20.58 6.30
N ARG A 365 2.39 19.30 6.24
CA ARG A 365 3.00 18.31 5.36
C ARG A 365 2.93 18.74 3.89
N HIS A 366 1.75 19.16 3.43
CA HIS A 366 1.59 19.69 2.08
C HIS A 366 2.49 20.90 1.81
N ALA A 367 2.52 21.87 2.73
CA ALA A 367 3.37 23.06 2.58
C ALA A 367 4.87 22.68 2.52
N MET A 368 5.33 21.70 3.33
CA MET A 368 6.72 21.23 3.27
C MET A 368 7.05 20.52 1.96
N LEU A 369 6.12 19.70 1.44
CA LEU A 369 6.30 19.01 0.16
C LEU A 369 6.28 19.99 -1.02
N GLU A 370 5.46 21.04 -0.99
CA GLU A 370 5.48 22.10 -2.00
C GLU A 370 6.83 22.85 -1.99
N LYS A 371 7.36 23.19 -0.82
CA LYS A 371 8.69 23.80 -0.69
C LYS A 371 9.82 22.88 -1.17
N PHE A 372 9.66 21.58 -1.00
CA PHE A 372 10.61 20.61 -1.56
C PHE A 372 10.45 20.50 -3.10
N ARG A 373 9.23 20.62 -3.62
CA ARG A 373 8.95 20.64 -5.07
C ARG A 373 9.49 21.88 -5.73
N SER A 374 9.32 23.07 -5.12
CA SER A 374 9.88 24.34 -5.62
C SER A 374 11.39 24.42 -5.52
N GLY A 375 12.02 23.61 -4.66
CA GLY A 375 13.46 23.63 -4.38
C GLY A 375 13.85 24.56 -3.22
N ASP A 376 12.90 25.20 -2.52
CA ASP A 376 13.14 25.98 -1.30
C ASP A 376 13.70 25.08 -0.19
N TYR A 377 13.19 23.83 -0.12
CA TYR A 377 13.79 22.77 0.67
C TYR A 377 14.46 21.77 -0.25
N ARG A 378 15.75 21.56 -0.09
CA ARG A 378 16.49 20.56 -0.87
C ARG A 378 16.54 19.20 -0.21
N ILE A 379 16.39 19.16 1.10
CA ILE A 379 16.51 17.94 1.90
C ILE A 379 15.29 17.85 2.80
N LEU A 380 14.71 16.65 2.90
CA LEU A 380 13.67 16.32 3.88
C LEU A 380 14.04 15.03 4.59
N VAL A 381 13.78 14.97 5.88
CA VAL A 381 13.84 13.72 6.66
C VAL A 381 12.44 13.28 7.05
N THR A 382 12.18 11.99 6.91
CA THR A 382 10.85 11.43 7.17
C THR A 382 10.92 10.08 7.87
N SER A 383 9.90 9.79 8.68
CA SER A 383 9.60 8.44 9.12
C SER A 383 8.78 7.69 8.04
N ARG A 384 8.03 6.67 8.43
CA ARG A 384 7.22 5.84 7.53
C ARG A 384 6.14 6.59 6.72
N VAL A 385 5.79 7.81 7.10
CA VAL A 385 4.65 8.58 6.56
C VAL A 385 4.72 8.82 5.06
N LEU A 386 5.90 8.91 4.47
CA LEU A 386 6.08 9.09 3.03
C LEU A 386 6.23 7.76 2.27
N ASN A 387 6.10 6.62 2.93
CA ASN A 387 6.18 5.32 2.25
C ASN A 387 4.95 5.07 1.38
N GLU A 388 3.77 5.44 1.85
CA GLU A 388 2.50 5.22 1.14
C GLU A 388 1.66 6.50 1.08
N GLY A 389 0.96 6.70 -0.02
CA GLY A 389 -0.14 7.65 -0.09
C GLY A 389 0.18 9.14 -0.23
N VAL A 390 1.43 9.53 -0.29
CA VAL A 390 1.81 10.94 -0.44
C VAL A 390 2.55 11.15 -1.75
N ASP A 391 2.15 12.17 -2.55
CA ASP A 391 2.90 12.56 -3.76
C ASP A 391 4.17 13.29 -3.36
N VAL A 392 5.24 12.53 -3.22
CA VAL A 392 6.55 13.09 -2.94
C VAL A 392 7.16 13.61 -4.24
N PRO A 393 7.57 14.88 -4.27
CA PRO A 393 8.24 15.44 -5.43
C PRO A 393 9.52 14.69 -5.76
N GLU A 394 9.96 14.80 -7.00
CA GLU A 394 11.17 14.14 -7.48
C GLU A 394 12.39 14.42 -6.61
N ALA A 395 13.03 13.37 -6.15
CA ALA A 395 14.34 13.41 -5.52
C ALA A 395 15.39 12.78 -6.43
N SER A 396 16.63 13.18 -6.32
CA SER A 396 17.74 12.59 -7.05
C SER A 396 18.53 11.63 -6.16
N VAL A 397 18.46 11.84 -4.85
CA VAL A 397 19.14 11.04 -3.84
C VAL A 397 18.12 10.58 -2.81
N ALA A 398 18.15 9.31 -2.46
CA ALA A 398 17.48 8.80 -1.27
C ALA A 398 18.48 8.15 -0.33
N VAL A 399 18.30 8.37 0.97
CA VAL A 399 19.12 7.77 2.01
C VAL A 399 18.21 7.00 2.96
N VAL A 400 18.40 5.70 3.07
CA VAL A 400 17.69 4.84 4.01
C VAL A 400 18.62 4.56 5.18
N LEU A 401 18.38 5.20 6.31
CA LEU A 401 19.15 4.99 7.54
C LEU A 401 18.60 3.84 8.39
N SER A 402 17.30 3.61 8.31
CA SER A 402 16.64 2.45 8.91
C SER A 402 15.30 2.22 8.20
N GLY A 403 14.73 1.03 8.34
CA GLY A 403 13.45 0.73 7.72
C GLY A 403 13.01 -0.69 8.01
N THR A 404 11.77 -0.99 7.65
CA THR A 404 11.19 -2.32 7.77
C THR A 404 11.79 -3.27 6.74
N ALA A 405 11.65 -4.57 6.98
CA ALA A 405 12.13 -5.63 6.11
C ALA A 405 11.27 -5.86 4.86
N THR A 406 10.20 -5.06 4.64
CA THR A 406 9.30 -5.31 3.53
C THR A 406 9.90 -4.85 2.20
N GLU A 407 9.98 -5.78 1.26
CA GLU A 407 10.33 -5.53 -0.15
C GLU A 407 9.45 -4.39 -0.73
N ARG A 408 8.19 -4.33 -0.30
CA ARG A 408 7.22 -3.32 -0.69
C ARG A 408 7.67 -1.89 -0.38
N GLU A 409 8.08 -1.61 0.86
CA GLU A 409 8.52 -0.26 1.24
C GLU A 409 9.80 0.15 0.50
N HIS A 410 10.69 -0.80 0.27
CA HIS A 410 11.89 -0.56 -0.53
C HIS A 410 11.54 -0.16 -1.97
N ILE A 411 10.67 -0.91 -2.64
CA ILE A 411 10.19 -0.61 -4.00
C ILE A 411 9.44 0.72 -4.05
N GLN A 412 8.63 1.03 -3.03
CA GLN A 412 7.92 2.31 -2.97
C GLN A 412 8.89 3.49 -2.80
N ARG A 413 9.93 3.35 -1.98
CA ARG A 413 10.99 4.37 -1.83
C ARG A 413 11.75 4.57 -3.12
N LEU A 414 12.16 3.50 -3.79
CA LEU A 414 12.79 3.56 -5.12
C LEU A 414 11.91 4.30 -6.12
N GLY A 415 10.64 3.96 -6.21
CA GLY A 415 9.72 4.60 -7.15
C GLY A 415 9.52 6.11 -6.93
N ARG A 416 9.84 6.63 -5.75
CA ARG A 416 9.76 8.08 -5.49
C ARG A 416 10.98 8.86 -6.01
N ILE A 417 12.14 8.21 -6.11
CA ILE A 417 13.36 8.80 -6.67
C ILE A 417 13.55 8.48 -8.15
N LEU A 418 12.91 7.42 -8.65
CA LEU A 418 13.10 6.88 -10.00
C LEU A 418 12.25 7.56 -11.09
N ARG A 419 11.63 8.71 -10.84
CA ARG A 419 10.89 9.41 -11.90
C ARG A 419 11.83 9.92 -12.97
N LYS A 420 11.46 9.66 -14.23
CA LYS A 420 12.27 10.08 -15.37
C LYS A 420 12.30 11.61 -15.45
N ALA A 421 13.51 12.17 -15.43
CA ALA A 421 13.78 13.56 -15.80
C ALA A 421 15.04 13.58 -16.67
N GLU A 422 15.09 14.48 -17.62
CA GLU A 422 16.19 14.57 -18.59
C GLU A 422 17.54 14.75 -17.87
N GLY A 423 18.51 13.89 -18.16
CA GLY A 423 19.85 13.92 -17.54
C GLY A 423 19.92 13.50 -16.07
N LYS A 424 18.87 12.91 -15.50
CA LYS A 424 18.81 12.53 -14.09
C LYS A 424 19.35 11.11 -13.87
N GLN A 425 20.38 10.99 -13.04
CA GLN A 425 20.83 9.73 -12.45
C GLN A 425 20.39 9.71 -10.96
N ALA A 426 19.58 8.74 -10.59
CA ALA A 426 19.10 8.59 -9.22
C ALA A 426 20.05 7.70 -8.41
N VAL A 427 20.26 8.01 -7.14
CA VAL A 427 21.08 7.21 -6.23
C VAL A 427 20.31 6.89 -4.96
N LEU A 428 20.29 5.59 -4.60
CA LEU A 428 19.80 5.11 -3.32
C LEU A 428 20.98 4.68 -2.44
N TYR A 429 21.14 5.31 -1.30
CA TYR A 429 22.06 4.88 -0.26
C TYR A 429 21.29 4.12 0.82
N GLU A 430 21.70 2.90 1.10
CA GLU A 430 21.24 2.13 2.25
C GLU A 430 22.37 2.05 3.28
N VAL A 431 22.15 2.63 4.48
CA VAL A 431 23.18 2.65 5.54
C VAL A 431 22.76 1.68 6.64
N ILE A 432 23.52 0.60 6.81
CA ILE A 432 23.23 -0.50 7.72
C ILE A 432 24.30 -0.60 8.82
N THR A 433 23.85 -0.93 10.05
CA THR A 433 24.75 -1.16 11.17
C THR A 433 25.16 -2.63 11.23
N GLU A 434 26.44 -2.91 11.04
CA GLU A 434 27.02 -4.26 11.09
C GLU A 434 26.81 -4.93 12.46
N GLY A 435 26.60 -6.24 12.48
CA GLY A 435 26.45 -7.03 13.69
C GLY A 435 25.12 -6.81 14.42
N THR A 436 24.16 -6.17 13.77
CA THR A 436 22.82 -5.91 14.33
C THR A 436 21.72 -6.60 13.51
N SER A 437 20.47 -6.53 14.00
CA SER A 437 19.33 -7.03 13.26
C SER A 437 19.11 -6.36 11.89
N GLU A 438 19.68 -5.17 11.67
CA GLU A 438 19.54 -4.44 10.40
C GLU A 438 20.16 -5.15 9.20
N GLU A 439 21.25 -5.89 9.37
CA GLU A 439 21.84 -6.65 8.25
C GLU A 439 20.84 -7.65 7.66
N ARG A 440 20.12 -8.34 8.54
CA ARG A 440 19.08 -9.30 8.13
C ARG A 440 17.89 -8.62 7.49
N VAL A 441 17.43 -7.54 8.09
CA VAL A 441 16.35 -6.70 7.56
C VAL A 441 16.70 -6.20 6.15
N SER A 442 17.92 -5.76 5.92
CA SER A 442 18.39 -5.32 4.60
C SER A 442 18.44 -6.47 3.58
N GLN A 443 18.92 -7.66 3.98
CA GLN A 443 18.93 -8.83 3.09
C GLN A 443 17.52 -9.27 2.68
N GLN A 444 16.58 -9.29 3.62
CA GLN A 444 15.17 -9.62 3.37
C GLN A 444 14.51 -8.63 2.40
N ARG A 445 14.79 -7.36 2.58
CA ARG A 445 14.27 -6.26 1.75
C ARG A 445 14.61 -6.43 0.27
N ARG A 446 15.74 -7.06 -0.03
CA ARG A 446 16.25 -7.28 -1.39
C ARG A 446 15.86 -8.65 -1.98
N GLY A 447 14.99 -9.42 -1.33
CA GLY A 447 14.62 -10.76 -1.80
C GLY A 447 15.77 -11.78 -1.81
N GLN A 448 16.93 -11.47 -1.20
CA GLN A 448 18.11 -12.35 -1.14
C GLN A 448 18.02 -13.37 0.03
N TRP A 449 16.86 -13.49 0.64
CA TRP A 449 16.66 -14.39 1.77
C TRP A 449 16.37 -15.81 1.29
N SER A 450 17.16 -16.79 1.79
CA SER A 450 16.94 -18.23 1.57
C SER A 450 16.29 -18.86 2.80
N PRO A 451 15.29 -19.76 2.64
CA PRO A 451 14.68 -20.49 3.75
C PRO A 451 15.70 -21.49 4.32
N GLY A 452 16.24 -21.22 5.47
CA GLY A 452 17.25 -22.04 6.18
C GLY A 452 17.86 -21.30 7.37
N MET A 453 17.46 -20.07 7.61
CA MET A 453 17.91 -19.24 8.72
C MET A 453 17.21 -19.67 10.03
N SER A 454 17.88 -19.45 11.16
CA SER A 454 17.40 -19.89 12.48
C SER A 454 16.09 -19.22 12.88
N ALA A 455 15.32 -19.86 13.77
CA ALA A 455 14.10 -19.31 14.34
C ALA A 455 14.26 -17.89 14.95
N GLN A 456 15.49 -17.56 15.39
CA GLN A 456 15.84 -16.24 15.89
C GLN A 456 15.80 -15.17 14.78
N ASP A 457 16.12 -15.56 13.56
CA ASP A 457 16.19 -14.68 12.39
C ASP A 457 14.80 -14.28 11.90
N ILE A 458 13.85 -15.20 12.02
CA ILE A 458 12.44 -14.98 11.69
C ILE A 458 11.77 -14.08 12.74
N ALA A 459 12.17 -14.18 14.00
CA ALA A 459 11.64 -13.41 15.13
C ALA A 459 11.89 -11.91 15.02
N ASP A 460 13.12 -11.58 14.71
CA ASP A 460 13.51 -10.17 14.58
C ASP A 460 12.79 -9.50 13.40
N HIS A 461 12.35 -10.27 12.41
CA HIS A 461 11.55 -9.80 11.28
C HIS A 461 10.10 -9.46 11.66
N TYR A 462 9.42 -10.35 12.40
CA TYR A 462 8.04 -10.10 12.83
C TYR A 462 7.94 -8.97 13.87
N LEU A 463 9.03 -8.70 14.59
CA LEU A 463 9.12 -7.62 15.56
C LEU A 463 9.04 -6.23 14.92
N ASP A 464 9.57 -6.07 13.70
CA ASP A 464 9.56 -4.81 12.96
C ASP A 464 8.20 -4.51 12.32
N LEU A 465 7.39 -5.54 12.02
CA LEU A 465 6.11 -5.38 11.32
C LEU A 465 4.94 -5.05 12.24
N ASN A 466 5.02 -5.37 13.54
CA ASN A 466 3.88 -5.35 14.47
C ASN A 466 4.11 -4.58 15.76
N ALA A 467 5.15 -3.74 15.86
CA ALA A 467 5.30 -2.86 17.01
C ALA A 467 4.27 -1.73 16.91
N PRO A 468 3.29 -1.62 17.83
CA PRO A 468 2.49 -0.40 17.94
C PRO A 468 3.41 0.74 18.36
N ASP A 469 3.21 1.91 17.76
CA ASP A 469 3.87 3.18 18.13
C ASP A 469 3.62 3.55 19.59
#